data_abaa9ff8dadeffbab7db6ae8d51d5de9
#
_entry.id   abaa9ff8dadeffbab7db6ae8d51d5de9
#
_cell.length_a   1.000
_cell.length_b   1.000
_cell.length_c   1.000
_cell.angle_alpha   90.00
_cell.angle_beta   90.00
_cell.angle_gamma   90.00
#
_symmetry.space_group_name_H-M   'P 1'
#
loop_
_entity.id
_entity.type
_entity.pdbx_description
1 polymer ?
#
loop_
_entity_poly.entity_id
_entity_poly.type
_entity_poly.pdbx_seq_one_letter_code
_entity_poly.pdbx_strand_id
1 'polypeptide(L)'
;RNLQQRSETRHSTLETRNPEHPYDGCGDCRICRNIANGRHPDVQVIEPDGATVKIEQIRTLEADAALASYEAQWKVFILDRAERMTEQAANALLKTLEEPARGTVFILLTSTVSALLPTIVSRCQTVTFSPLPNGQIEALLREKGIEPSQARLIASLSQGSIDRALSPEVASLSATRDLLLEGLGRGLQDGPAALVELAEKLVKDREKLQQQLEILSAWFRDLMVAKVSGRKDWLVNDDRGEEIARQVEGTPLDVILDGLRAIHAVMDNLSRNANPRLSMEDLLLRLREGFPSGLLLVPA
;
A
#
# COMPACT_ATOMS: atom_id res chain seq x y z
N ARG A 1 -0.24 23.80 -56.55
CA ARG A 1 1.24 23.82 -56.29
C ARG A 1 1.50 24.47 -54.95
N ASN A 2 2.22 23.78 -54.07
CA ASN A 2 2.71 24.20 -52.71
C ASN A 2 1.77 23.97 -51.52
N LEU A 3 1.43 22.70 -51.21
CA LEU A 3 0.95 22.27 -49.90
C LEU A 3 1.70 21.00 -49.39
N GLN A 4 2.95 20.80 -49.83
CA GLN A 4 3.74 19.61 -49.50
C GLN A 4 5.05 19.90 -48.75
N GLN A 5 5.15 21.01 -48.01
CA GLN A 5 6.34 21.30 -47.20
C GLN A 5 5.96 21.96 -45.87
N ARG A 6 5.31 21.26 -44.98
CA ARG A 6 5.27 21.58 -43.54
C ARG A 6 4.86 20.33 -42.73
N SER A 7 5.70 19.33 -42.68
CA SER A 7 5.60 18.24 -41.68
C SER A 7 6.96 17.62 -41.39
N GLU A 8 7.96 18.46 -41.23
CA GLU A 8 9.15 18.08 -40.43
C GLU A 8 9.02 18.73 -39.07
N THR A 9 8.09 18.21 -38.27
CA THR A 9 8.13 18.37 -36.81
C THR A 9 9.42 17.71 -36.36
N ARG A 10 10.34 18.53 -35.87
CA ARG A 10 11.51 18.12 -35.11
C ARG A 10 11.03 17.19 -33.99
N HIS A 11 11.08 15.89 -34.21
CA HIS A 11 11.24 14.95 -33.11
C HIS A 11 12.59 15.29 -32.50
N SER A 12 12.57 16.08 -31.43
CA SER A 12 13.67 16.07 -30.47
C SER A 12 13.71 14.61 -30.01
N THR A 13 14.64 13.85 -30.52
CA THR A 13 15.04 12.57 -29.98
C THR A 13 15.48 12.86 -28.54
N LEU A 14 14.54 12.72 -27.60
CA LEU A 14 14.86 12.55 -26.20
C LEU A 14 15.65 11.25 -26.16
N GLU A 15 16.98 11.36 -26.14
CA GLU A 15 17.85 10.23 -25.81
C GLU A 15 17.49 9.79 -24.40
N THR A 16 16.55 8.86 -24.31
CA THR A 16 16.23 8.21 -23.04
C THR A 16 17.42 7.33 -22.72
N ARG A 17 18.02 7.51 -21.56
CA ARG A 17 19.14 6.67 -21.08
C ARG A 17 18.75 5.20 -20.84
N ASN A 18 17.48 4.88 -20.92
CA ASN A 18 16.97 3.53 -20.77
C ASN A 18 16.48 3.01 -22.14
N PRO A 19 17.29 2.19 -22.87
CA PRO A 19 16.90 1.63 -24.15
C PRO A 19 15.72 0.65 -24.09
N GLU A 20 15.42 0.10 -22.90
CA GLU A 20 14.30 -0.82 -22.68
C GLU A 20 12.97 -0.07 -22.52
N HIS A 21 13.02 1.21 -22.12
CA HIS A 21 11.84 2.06 -21.92
C HIS A 21 12.01 3.41 -22.62
N PRO A 22 11.90 3.45 -23.96
CA PRO A 22 12.19 4.65 -24.75
C PRO A 22 11.23 5.83 -24.49
N TYR A 23 10.14 5.60 -23.76
CA TYR A 23 9.14 6.61 -23.39
C TYR A 23 9.31 7.15 -21.96
N ASP A 24 10.25 6.59 -21.18
CA ASP A 24 10.52 7.08 -19.82
C ASP A 24 11.33 8.38 -19.84
N GLY A 25 11.07 9.24 -18.88
CA GLY A 25 11.91 10.40 -18.63
C GLY A 25 13.34 9.96 -18.24
N CYS A 26 14.34 10.74 -18.62
CA CYS A 26 15.74 10.40 -18.31
C CYS A 26 16.09 10.51 -16.79
N GLY A 27 15.23 11.09 -15.96
CA GLY A 27 15.43 11.30 -14.52
C GLY A 27 16.40 12.44 -14.14
N ASP A 28 17.37 12.76 -14.99
CA ASP A 28 18.50 13.64 -14.67
C ASP A 28 18.41 15.05 -15.25
N CYS A 29 17.63 15.27 -16.31
CA CYS A 29 17.55 16.60 -16.93
C CYS A 29 16.75 17.59 -16.06
N ARG A 30 16.86 18.90 -16.38
CA ARG A 30 16.15 19.96 -15.67
C ARG A 30 14.64 19.71 -15.60
N ILE A 31 14.04 19.25 -16.70
CA ILE A 31 12.60 19.00 -16.79
C ILE A 31 12.22 17.84 -15.86
N CYS A 32 12.89 16.68 -15.94
CA CYS A 32 12.62 15.54 -15.07
C CYS A 32 12.76 15.89 -13.58
N ARG A 33 13.81 16.64 -13.24
CA ARG A 33 14.01 17.11 -11.85
C ARG A 33 12.91 18.07 -11.39
N ASN A 34 12.47 18.98 -12.27
CA ASN A 34 11.38 19.90 -11.95
C ASN A 34 10.06 19.15 -11.74
N ILE A 35 9.75 18.16 -12.59
CA ILE A 35 8.56 17.30 -12.43
C ILE A 35 8.63 16.53 -11.10
N ALA A 36 9.74 15.87 -10.83
CA ALA A 36 9.94 15.09 -9.60
C ALA A 36 9.82 15.95 -8.31
N ASN A 37 10.20 17.23 -8.40
CA ASN A 37 10.10 18.17 -7.28
C ASN A 37 8.79 18.96 -7.25
N GLY A 38 7.79 18.64 -8.11
CA GLY A 38 6.53 19.37 -8.18
C GLY A 38 6.65 20.82 -8.61
N ARG A 39 7.71 21.18 -9.37
CA ARG A 39 8.02 22.57 -9.78
C ARG A 39 7.89 22.85 -11.27
N HIS A 40 7.37 21.86 -12.02
CA HIS A 40 7.16 22.06 -13.47
C HIS A 40 5.87 22.83 -13.70
N PRO A 41 5.87 23.96 -14.45
CA PRO A 41 4.70 24.82 -14.59
C PRO A 41 3.52 24.13 -15.32
N ASP A 42 3.82 23.17 -16.21
CA ASP A 42 2.82 22.44 -16.99
C ASP A 42 2.44 21.09 -16.37
N VAL A 43 2.94 20.75 -15.17
CA VAL A 43 2.57 19.53 -14.43
C VAL A 43 2.19 19.92 -13.02
N GLN A 44 0.93 19.75 -12.67
CA GLN A 44 0.40 20.12 -11.35
C GLN A 44 -0.21 18.89 -10.67
N VAL A 45 0.12 18.72 -9.41
CA VAL A 45 -0.49 17.70 -8.54
C VAL A 45 -1.41 18.42 -7.57
N ILE A 46 -2.67 17.99 -7.53
CA ILE A 46 -3.69 18.51 -6.63
C ILE A 46 -3.95 17.44 -5.58
N GLU A 47 -3.57 17.75 -4.35
CA GLU A 47 -3.80 16.89 -3.19
C GLU A 47 -4.93 17.45 -2.32
N PRO A 48 -5.62 16.62 -1.52
CA PRO A 48 -6.61 17.09 -0.56
C PRO A 48 -6.00 18.12 0.41
N ASP A 49 -6.70 19.24 0.61
CA ASP A 49 -6.40 20.19 1.68
C ASP A 49 -7.09 19.72 2.97
N GLY A 50 -6.32 19.08 3.84
CA GLY A 50 -6.83 18.33 4.98
C GLY A 50 -7.53 17.03 4.55
N ALA A 51 -8.83 16.91 4.82
CA ALA A 51 -9.58 15.67 4.53
C ALA A 51 -10.18 15.61 3.11
N THR A 52 -10.29 16.73 2.40
CA THR A 52 -11.04 16.82 1.14
C THR A 52 -10.36 17.70 0.10
N VAL A 53 -10.64 17.43 -1.17
CA VAL A 53 -10.35 18.35 -2.28
C VAL A 53 -11.51 19.35 -2.39
N LYS A 54 -11.23 20.63 -2.17
CA LYS A 54 -12.21 21.71 -2.13
C LYS A 54 -12.49 22.30 -3.51
N ILE A 55 -13.64 22.94 -3.66
CA ILE A 55 -14.06 23.59 -4.92
C ILE A 55 -13.07 24.68 -5.37
N GLU A 56 -12.44 25.40 -4.44
CA GLU A 56 -11.46 26.43 -4.74
C GLU A 56 -10.23 25.88 -5.46
N GLN A 57 -9.77 24.67 -5.07
CA GLN A 57 -8.67 23.98 -5.73
C GLN A 57 -9.02 23.61 -7.19
N ILE A 58 -10.25 23.15 -7.41
CA ILE A 58 -10.74 22.81 -8.75
C ILE A 58 -10.89 24.07 -9.62
N ARG A 59 -11.41 25.18 -9.07
CA ARG A 59 -11.50 26.46 -9.80
C ARG A 59 -10.13 27.00 -10.22
N THR A 60 -9.14 26.86 -9.37
CA THR A 60 -7.74 27.22 -9.71
C THR A 60 -7.24 26.33 -10.84
N LEU A 61 -7.47 25.01 -10.75
CA LEU A 61 -7.12 24.08 -11.82
C LEU A 61 -7.80 24.44 -13.14
N GLU A 62 -9.11 24.77 -13.13
CA GLU A 62 -9.87 25.16 -14.33
C GLU A 62 -9.30 26.43 -14.98
N ALA A 63 -8.97 27.44 -14.16
CA ALA A 63 -8.35 28.67 -14.63
C ALA A 63 -6.98 28.39 -15.28
N ASP A 64 -6.16 27.56 -14.63
CA ASP A 64 -4.85 27.18 -15.17
C ASP A 64 -4.98 26.30 -16.42
N ALA A 65 -5.95 25.40 -16.47
CA ALA A 65 -6.18 24.54 -17.63
C ALA A 65 -6.60 25.31 -18.88
N ALA A 66 -7.27 26.46 -18.71
CA ALA A 66 -7.66 27.35 -19.81
C ALA A 66 -6.47 28.10 -20.44
N LEU A 67 -5.32 28.18 -19.75
CA LEU A 67 -4.12 28.82 -20.26
C LEU A 67 -3.31 27.87 -21.13
N ALA A 68 -2.60 28.41 -22.11
CA ALA A 68 -1.65 27.60 -22.91
C ALA A 68 -0.53 27.04 -22.02
N SER A 69 0.04 25.90 -22.45
CA SER A 69 1.23 25.35 -21.80
C SER A 69 2.41 26.32 -21.88
N TYR A 70 3.27 26.34 -20.86
CA TYR A 70 4.39 27.26 -20.76
C TYR A 70 5.61 26.80 -21.56
N GLU A 71 6.07 25.57 -21.34
CA GLU A 71 7.23 25.01 -22.01
C GLU A 71 7.03 23.60 -22.57
N ALA A 72 6.00 22.86 -22.11
CA ALA A 72 5.72 21.50 -22.57
C ALA A 72 4.71 21.47 -23.72
N GLN A 73 4.65 20.34 -24.44
CA GLN A 73 3.62 20.11 -25.45
C GLN A 73 2.25 19.82 -24.84
N TRP A 74 2.24 19.28 -23.61
CA TRP A 74 1.05 18.89 -22.86
C TRP A 74 1.04 19.52 -21.49
N LYS A 75 -0.12 19.92 -21.04
CA LYS A 75 -0.38 20.35 -19.67
C LYS A 75 -1.03 19.20 -18.91
N VAL A 76 -0.48 18.81 -17.80
CA VAL A 76 -0.91 17.60 -17.05
C VAL A 76 -1.37 18.02 -15.66
N PHE A 77 -2.59 17.65 -15.32
CA PHE A 77 -3.15 17.81 -13.98
C PHE A 77 -3.40 16.42 -13.37
N ILE A 78 -2.82 16.17 -12.20
CA ILE A 78 -2.96 14.94 -11.46
C ILE A 78 -3.75 15.24 -10.19
N LEU A 79 -4.96 14.68 -10.06
CA LEU A 79 -5.76 14.76 -8.86
C LEU A 79 -5.52 13.50 -8.03
N ASP A 80 -4.76 13.66 -6.94
CA ASP A 80 -4.54 12.56 -6.00
C ASP A 80 -5.75 12.38 -5.09
N ARG A 81 -6.08 11.13 -4.79
CA ARG A 81 -7.26 10.76 -3.98
C ARG A 81 -8.53 11.48 -4.43
N ALA A 82 -8.85 11.36 -5.73
CA ALA A 82 -9.99 12.02 -6.35
C ALA A 82 -11.33 11.69 -5.66
N GLU A 83 -11.45 10.55 -4.97
CA GLU A 83 -12.60 10.20 -4.13
C GLU A 83 -12.78 11.13 -2.91
N ARG A 84 -11.80 11.98 -2.61
CA ARG A 84 -11.89 12.99 -1.55
C ARG A 84 -12.46 14.33 -2.03
N MET A 85 -12.80 14.47 -3.31
CA MET A 85 -13.48 15.68 -3.78
C MET A 85 -14.81 15.87 -3.07
N THR A 86 -15.08 17.11 -2.67
CA THR A 86 -16.45 17.48 -2.26
C THR A 86 -17.38 17.37 -3.47
N GLU A 87 -18.68 17.17 -3.24
CA GLU A 87 -19.66 17.10 -4.34
C GLU A 87 -19.63 18.35 -5.23
N GLN A 88 -19.44 19.51 -4.61
CA GLN A 88 -19.31 20.79 -5.32
C GLN A 88 -18.03 20.84 -6.20
N ALA A 89 -16.91 20.35 -5.70
CA ALA A 89 -15.66 20.24 -6.44
C ALA A 89 -15.79 19.28 -7.63
N ALA A 90 -16.38 18.11 -7.39
CA ALA A 90 -16.63 17.11 -8.42
C ALA A 90 -17.54 17.62 -9.55
N ASN A 91 -18.61 18.34 -9.20
CA ASN A 91 -19.53 18.93 -10.17
C ASN A 91 -18.87 20.08 -10.98
N ALA A 92 -18.02 20.90 -10.35
CA ALA A 92 -17.28 21.94 -11.05
C ALA A 92 -16.38 21.34 -12.13
N LEU A 93 -15.66 20.25 -11.83
CA LEU A 93 -14.72 19.62 -12.75
C LEU A 93 -15.37 19.05 -14.02
N LEU A 94 -16.68 18.72 -14.00
CA LEU A 94 -17.38 18.05 -15.09
C LEU A 94 -17.26 18.81 -16.42
N LYS A 95 -17.42 20.13 -16.42
CA LYS A 95 -17.36 20.95 -17.63
C LYS A 95 -15.96 20.86 -18.28
N THR A 96 -14.92 20.91 -17.46
CA THR A 96 -13.54 20.85 -17.93
C THR A 96 -13.16 19.44 -18.46
N LEU A 97 -13.77 18.39 -17.90
CA LEU A 97 -13.62 17.02 -18.42
C LEU A 97 -14.38 16.80 -19.73
N GLU A 98 -15.49 17.48 -19.95
CA GLU A 98 -16.26 17.40 -21.20
C GLU A 98 -15.56 18.09 -22.38
N GLU A 99 -15.01 19.28 -22.11
CA GLU A 99 -14.39 20.13 -23.13
C GLU A 99 -12.98 20.57 -22.67
N PRO A 100 -12.03 19.64 -22.58
CA PRO A 100 -10.66 19.96 -22.16
C PRO A 100 -9.98 20.87 -23.20
N ALA A 101 -9.20 21.84 -22.72
CA ALA A 101 -8.37 22.65 -23.60
C ALA A 101 -7.38 21.77 -24.38
N ARG A 102 -7.06 22.14 -25.62
CA ARG A 102 -6.12 21.39 -26.45
C ARG A 102 -4.77 21.21 -25.75
N GLY A 103 -4.24 19.99 -25.75
CA GLY A 103 -2.97 19.68 -25.12
C GLY A 103 -3.05 19.58 -23.58
N THR A 104 -4.26 19.41 -23.02
CA THR A 104 -4.43 19.17 -21.58
C THR A 104 -4.81 17.72 -21.30
N VAL A 105 -4.20 17.14 -20.26
CA VAL A 105 -4.47 15.79 -19.78
C VAL A 105 -4.82 15.86 -18.29
N PHE A 106 -5.92 15.20 -17.92
CA PHE A 106 -6.33 15.03 -16.53
C PHE A 106 -6.12 13.57 -16.11
N ILE A 107 -5.44 13.35 -15.00
CA ILE A 107 -5.22 12.04 -14.40
C ILE A 107 -5.86 12.07 -13.01
N LEU A 108 -6.92 11.29 -12.82
CA LEU A 108 -7.62 11.16 -11.54
C LEU A 108 -7.15 9.85 -10.91
N LEU A 109 -6.46 9.93 -9.77
CA LEU A 109 -6.03 8.78 -8.99
C LEU A 109 -7.05 8.49 -7.90
N THR A 110 -7.52 7.25 -7.81
CA THR A 110 -8.44 6.83 -6.77
C THR A 110 -8.22 5.38 -6.38
N SER A 111 -8.37 5.07 -5.10
CA SER A 111 -8.40 3.70 -4.58
C SER A 111 -9.79 3.06 -4.73
N THR A 112 -10.84 3.86 -4.94
CA THR A 112 -12.23 3.40 -4.93
C THR A 112 -13.04 4.11 -6.01
N VAL A 113 -13.13 3.52 -7.20
CA VAL A 113 -13.86 4.10 -8.34
C VAL A 113 -15.34 4.35 -8.01
N SER A 114 -15.98 3.48 -7.21
CA SER A 114 -17.39 3.62 -6.81
C SER A 114 -17.66 4.82 -5.90
N ALA A 115 -16.63 5.45 -5.34
CA ALA A 115 -16.78 6.68 -4.55
C ALA A 115 -16.73 7.95 -5.42
N LEU A 116 -16.38 7.84 -6.70
CA LEU A 116 -16.47 8.94 -7.66
C LEU A 116 -17.89 9.07 -8.22
N LEU A 117 -18.27 10.30 -8.60
CA LEU A 117 -19.54 10.50 -9.31
C LEU A 117 -19.55 9.72 -10.63
N PRO A 118 -20.63 8.98 -10.93
CA PRO A 118 -20.75 8.26 -12.21
C PRO A 118 -20.56 9.17 -13.44
N THR A 119 -20.91 10.44 -13.31
CA THR A 119 -20.73 11.48 -14.33
C THR A 119 -19.25 11.79 -14.62
N ILE A 120 -18.37 11.69 -13.63
CA ILE A 120 -16.90 11.80 -13.82
C ILE A 120 -16.38 10.53 -14.50
N VAL A 121 -16.74 9.36 -13.96
CA VAL A 121 -16.26 8.07 -14.47
C VAL A 121 -16.64 7.89 -15.95
N SER A 122 -17.84 8.31 -16.37
CA SER A 122 -18.28 8.21 -17.76
C SER A 122 -17.49 9.08 -18.75
N ARG A 123 -16.73 10.07 -18.26
CA ARG A 123 -15.92 11.00 -19.07
C ARG A 123 -14.43 10.68 -19.00
N CYS A 124 -14.06 9.68 -18.25
CA CYS A 124 -12.67 9.25 -18.09
C CYS A 124 -12.46 7.86 -18.69
N GLN A 125 -11.29 7.63 -19.26
CA GLN A 125 -10.84 6.27 -19.54
C GLN A 125 -10.31 5.66 -18.23
N THR A 126 -10.94 4.58 -17.77
CA THR A 126 -10.50 3.90 -16.57
C THR A 126 -9.33 2.96 -16.87
N VAL A 127 -8.24 3.11 -16.12
CA VAL A 127 -7.08 2.19 -16.12
C VAL A 127 -6.96 1.60 -14.72
N THR A 128 -7.05 0.29 -14.62
CA THR A 128 -6.98 -0.41 -13.34
C THR A 128 -5.58 -0.97 -13.12
N PHE A 129 -4.98 -0.64 -11.99
CA PHE A 129 -3.73 -1.20 -11.52
C PHE A 129 -4.03 -2.28 -10.49
N SER A 130 -3.62 -3.50 -10.76
CA SER A 130 -3.73 -4.60 -9.81
C SER A 130 -2.50 -4.66 -8.92
N PRO A 131 -2.65 -5.12 -7.65
CA PRO A 131 -1.50 -5.42 -6.80
C PRO A 131 -0.54 -6.39 -7.50
N LEU A 132 0.75 -6.15 -7.35
CA LEU A 132 1.76 -7.05 -7.91
C LEU A 132 1.77 -8.40 -7.17
N PRO A 133 1.96 -9.51 -7.88
CA PRO A 133 2.19 -10.81 -7.25
C PRO A 133 3.41 -10.77 -6.32
N ASN A 134 3.31 -11.42 -5.16
CA ASN A 134 4.39 -11.46 -4.17
C ASN A 134 5.73 -11.92 -4.78
N GLY A 135 5.70 -12.92 -5.68
CA GLY A 135 6.91 -13.42 -6.34
C GLY A 135 7.65 -12.36 -7.19
N GLN A 136 6.93 -11.41 -7.79
CA GLN A 136 7.56 -10.31 -8.54
C GLN A 136 8.22 -9.29 -7.59
N ILE A 137 7.57 -8.98 -6.47
CA ILE A 137 8.15 -8.10 -5.44
C ILE A 137 9.35 -8.78 -4.78
N GLU A 138 9.26 -10.07 -4.44
CA GLU A 138 10.37 -10.85 -3.90
C GLU A 138 11.57 -10.83 -4.85
N ALA A 139 11.37 -11.07 -6.15
CA ALA A 139 12.44 -11.02 -7.15
C ALA A 139 13.12 -9.65 -7.18
N LEU A 140 12.35 -8.56 -7.23
CA LEU A 140 12.85 -7.20 -7.22
C LEU A 140 13.68 -6.89 -5.95
N LEU A 141 13.22 -7.33 -4.78
CA LEU A 141 13.93 -7.12 -3.51
C LEU A 141 15.25 -7.88 -3.47
N ARG A 142 15.27 -9.11 -4.00
CA ARG A 142 16.49 -9.92 -4.11
C ARG A 142 17.51 -9.30 -5.08
N GLU A 143 17.07 -8.73 -6.19
CA GLU A 143 17.94 -7.96 -7.10
C GLU A 143 18.56 -6.75 -6.41
N LYS A 144 17.88 -6.17 -5.42
CA LYS A 144 18.40 -5.09 -4.56
C LYS A 144 19.29 -5.59 -3.42
N GLY A 145 19.59 -6.88 -3.34
CA GLY A 145 20.48 -7.48 -2.35
C GLY A 145 19.83 -7.81 -1.01
N ILE A 146 18.50 -7.82 -0.93
CA ILE A 146 17.79 -8.24 0.29
C ILE A 146 17.80 -9.76 0.37
N GLU A 147 18.03 -10.28 1.58
CA GLU A 147 18.11 -11.70 1.85
C GLU A 147 16.79 -12.41 1.48
N PRO A 148 16.80 -13.64 0.89
CA PRO A 148 15.60 -14.28 0.35
C PRO A 148 14.45 -14.45 1.33
N SER A 149 14.69 -14.84 2.58
CA SER A 149 13.63 -15.00 3.59
C SER A 149 13.03 -13.65 3.97
N GLN A 150 13.86 -12.63 4.12
CA GLN A 150 13.41 -11.26 4.38
C GLN A 150 12.63 -10.70 3.18
N ALA A 151 13.10 -10.93 1.95
CA ALA A 151 12.41 -10.50 0.74
C ALA A 151 11.01 -11.12 0.62
N ARG A 152 10.85 -12.39 0.99
CA ARG A 152 9.57 -13.10 1.01
C ARG A 152 8.60 -12.52 2.04
N LEU A 153 9.06 -12.29 3.27
CA LEU A 153 8.28 -11.65 4.33
C LEU A 153 7.80 -10.25 3.90
N ILE A 154 8.73 -9.42 3.38
CA ILE A 154 8.43 -8.08 2.89
C ILE A 154 7.39 -8.13 1.76
N ALA A 155 7.59 -8.98 0.76
CA ALA A 155 6.67 -9.12 -0.36
C ALA A 155 5.26 -9.48 0.09
N SER A 156 5.13 -10.37 1.08
CA SER A 156 3.83 -10.75 1.64
C SER A 156 3.13 -9.60 2.37
N LEU A 157 3.88 -8.81 3.15
CA LEU A 157 3.34 -7.70 3.94
C LEU A 157 3.14 -6.42 3.12
N SER A 158 3.74 -6.33 1.93
CA SER A 158 3.58 -5.17 1.05
C SER A 158 2.23 -5.10 0.34
N GLN A 159 1.42 -6.17 0.39
CA GLN A 159 0.10 -6.26 -0.24
C GLN A 159 0.12 -5.87 -1.74
N GLY A 160 1.19 -6.24 -2.44
CA GLY A 160 1.34 -5.95 -3.85
C GLY A 160 1.83 -4.54 -4.19
N SER A 161 2.22 -3.72 -3.20
CA SER A 161 2.75 -2.38 -3.38
C SER A 161 4.28 -2.37 -3.33
N ILE A 162 4.91 -1.91 -4.42
CA ILE A 162 6.38 -1.72 -4.45
C ILE A 162 6.81 -0.61 -3.48
N ASP A 163 6.03 0.46 -3.40
CA ASP A 163 6.34 1.58 -2.51
C ASP A 163 6.40 1.13 -1.05
N ARG A 164 5.40 0.36 -0.60
CA ARG A 164 5.44 -0.26 0.73
C ARG A 164 6.63 -1.22 0.89
N ALA A 165 6.95 -2.00 -0.14
CA ALA A 165 8.06 -2.96 -0.10
C ALA A 165 9.45 -2.28 -0.02
N LEU A 166 9.58 -1.06 -0.52
CA LEU A 166 10.81 -0.28 -0.52
C LEU A 166 10.87 0.76 0.61
N SER A 167 9.85 0.85 1.45
CA SER A 167 9.80 1.81 2.54
C SER A 167 10.88 1.50 3.60
N PRO A 168 11.44 2.52 4.29
CA PRO A 168 12.49 2.31 5.30
C PRO A 168 12.06 1.43 6.48
N GLU A 169 10.76 1.41 6.80
CA GLU A 169 10.18 0.63 7.89
C GLU A 169 10.32 -0.88 7.66
N VAL A 170 10.43 -1.27 6.41
CA VAL A 170 10.52 -2.67 5.99
C VAL A 170 11.83 -3.34 6.44
N ALA A 171 12.92 -2.57 6.56
CA ALA A 171 14.20 -3.11 7.02
C ALA A 171 14.14 -3.70 8.44
N SER A 172 13.14 -3.30 9.25
CA SER A 172 12.96 -3.75 10.62
C SER A 172 11.87 -4.81 10.81
N LEU A 173 11.22 -5.29 9.72
CA LEU A 173 10.06 -6.19 9.83
C LEU A 173 10.38 -7.51 10.53
N SER A 174 11.51 -8.14 10.24
CA SER A 174 11.92 -9.39 10.89
C SER A 174 12.16 -9.19 12.39
N ALA A 175 12.86 -8.12 12.76
CA ALA A 175 13.07 -7.78 14.16
C ALA A 175 11.75 -7.42 14.88
N THR A 176 10.85 -6.69 14.21
CA THR A 176 9.52 -6.37 14.74
C THR A 176 8.70 -7.64 14.93
N ARG A 177 8.73 -8.56 13.99
CA ARG A 177 8.09 -9.89 14.10
C ARG A 177 8.60 -10.63 15.32
N ASP A 178 9.92 -10.75 15.46
CA ASP A 178 10.54 -11.52 16.53
C ASP A 178 10.19 -10.95 17.91
N LEU A 179 10.26 -9.63 18.08
CA LEU A 179 9.85 -8.95 19.30
C LEU A 179 8.35 -9.13 19.61
N LEU A 180 7.50 -9.08 18.59
CA LEU A 180 6.05 -9.26 18.75
C LEU A 180 5.73 -10.70 19.17
N LEU A 181 6.33 -11.69 18.52
CA LEU A 181 6.12 -13.10 18.83
C LEU A 181 6.64 -13.45 20.23
N GLU A 182 7.81 -12.94 20.60
CA GLU A 182 8.36 -13.11 21.95
C GLU A 182 7.48 -12.46 23.01
N GLY A 183 7.02 -11.22 22.76
CA GLY A 183 6.11 -10.52 23.68
C GLY A 183 4.79 -11.25 23.86
N LEU A 184 4.22 -11.78 22.78
CA LEU A 184 3.00 -12.57 22.82
C LEU A 184 3.21 -13.90 23.57
N GLY A 185 4.31 -14.61 23.30
CA GLY A 185 4.65 -15.86 23.98
C GLY A 185 4.79 -15.68 25.49
N ARG A 186 5.51 -14.66 25.93
CA ARG A 186 5.61 -14.31 27.37
C ARG A 186 4.25 -13.94 27.94
N GLY A 187 3.47 -13.09 27.28
CA GLY A 187 2.15 -12.69 27.77
C GLY A 187 1.19 -13.85 27.92
N LEU A 188 1.24 -14.84 27.02
CA LEU A 188 0.45 -16.06 27.13
C LEU A 188 0.84 -16.92 28.34
N GLN A 189 2.13 -16.97 28.69
CA GLN A 189 2.65 -17.70 29.86
C GLN A 189 2.37 -16.99 31.18
N ASP A 190 2.62 -15.67 31.22
CA ASP A 190 2.55 -14.86 32.46
C ASP A 190 1.11 -14.53 32.87
N GLY A 191 0.16 -14.73 32.01
CA GLY A 191 -1.27 -14.65 32.31
C GLY A 191 -1.97 -13.36 31.84
N PRO A 192 -3.26 -13.16 32.19
CA PRO A 192 -4.09 -12.08 31.62
C PRO A 192 -3.55 -10.69 31.86
N ALA A 193 -2.94 -10.42 33.01
CA ALA A 193 -2.41 -9.10 33.34
C ALA A 193 -1.27 -8.69 32.40
N ALA A 194 -0.37 -9.63 32.08
CA ALA A 194 0.72 -9.40 31.13
C ALA A 194 0.21 -9.16 29.69
N LEU A 195 -0.88 -9.82 29.29
CA LEU A 195 -1.52 -9.59 27.99
C LEU A 195 -2.17 -8.20 27.89
N VAL A 196 -2.81 -7.72 28.96
CA VAL A 196 -3.35 -6.35 29.00
C VAL A 196 -2.22 -5.32 28.90
N GLU A 197 -1.10 -5.53 29.62
CA GLU A 197 0.06 -4.66 29.50
C GLU A 197 0.67 -4.68 28.09
N LEU A 198 0.72 -5.86 27.47
CA LEU A 198 1.14 -5.99 26.07
C LEU A 198 0.21 -5.23 25.13
N ALA A 199 -1.11 -5.36 25.28
CA ALA A 199 -2.10 -4.62 24.50
C ALA A 199 -1.87 -3.10 24.61
N GLU A 200 -1.65 -2.59 25.82
CA GLU A 200 -1.35 -1.17 26.02
C GLU A 200 -0.08 -0.70 25.30
N LYS A 201 0.94 -1.54 25.25
CA LYS A 201 2.19 -1.23 24.52
C LYS A 201 1.98 -1.21 23.01
N LEU A 202 1.22 -2.18 22.47
CA LEU A 202 0.99 -2.32 21.04
C LEU A 202 0.13 -1.18 20.46
N VAL A 203 -0.83 -0.65 21.22
CA VAL A 203 -1.75 0.39 20.74
C VAL A 203 -1.22 1.82 20.81
N LYS A 204 -0.02 2.04 21.39
CA LYS A 204 0.56 3.39 21.50
C LYS A 204 0.81 4.06 20.15
N ASP A 205 1.11 3.27 19.12
CA ASP A 205 1.38 3.73 17.78
C ASP A 205 0.42 3.02 16.81
N ARG A 206 -0.53 3.77 16.26
CA ARG A 206 -1.60 3.21 15.42
C ARG A 206 -1.08 2.66 14.09
N GLU A 207 -0.04 3.27 13.51
CA GLU A 207 0.55 2.79 12.25
C GLU A 207 1.29 1.48 12.47
N LYS A 208 2.06 1.39 13.54
CA LYS A 208 2.74 0.16 13.94
C LYS A 208 1.76 -0.95 14.34
N LEU A 209 0.64 -0.61 14.96
CA LEU A 209 -0.39 -1.58 15.31
C LEU A 209 -0.93 -2.29 14.08
N GLN A 210 -1.21 -1.57 13.00
CA GLN A 210 -1.66 -2.18 11.74
C GLN A 210 -0.61 -3.16 11.20
N GLN A 211 0.65 -2.75 11.16
CA GLN A 211 1.76 -3.59 10.73
C GLN A 211 1.93 -4.84 11.61
N GLN A 212 1.79 -4.71 12.93
CA GLN A 212 1.87 -5.83 13.87
C GLN A 212 0.76 -6.85 13.66
N LEU A 213 -0.47 -6.40 13.38
CA LEU A 213 -1.58 -7.28 13.05
C LEU A 213 -1.37 -8.00 11.70
N GLU A 214 -0.81 -7.33 10.71
CA GLU A 214 -0.43 -7.94 9.44
C GLU A 214 0.64 -9.04 9.63
N ILE A 215 1.64 -8.79 10.48
CA ILE A 215 2.66 -9.78 10.86
C ILE A 215 2.03 -11.00 11.55
N LEU A 216 1.15 -10.77 12.53
CA LEU A 216 0.43 -11.86 13.20
C LEU A 216 -0.45 -12.65 12.23
N SER A 217 -1.15 -11.97 11.32
CA SER A 217 -1.96 -12.63 10.28
C SER A 217 -1.11 -13.53 9.39
N ALA A 218 0.07 -13.06 8.95
CA ALA A 218 1.01 -13.86 8.16
C ALA A 218 1.52 -15.08 8.95
N TRP A 219 1.81 -14.93 10.24
CA TRP A 219 2.23 -16.02 11.11
C TRP A 219 1.14 -17.09 11.25
N PHE A 220 -0.08 -16.71 11.60
CA PHE A 220 -1.21 -17.64 11.74
C PHE A 220 -1.58 -18.31 10.41
N ARG A 221 -1.45 -17.58 9.27
CA ARG A 221 -1.57 -18.17 7.94
C ARG A 221 -0.54 -19.27 7.73
N ASP A 222 0.71 -19.05 8.12
CA ASP A 222 1.78 -20.04 7.97
C ASP A 222 1.55 -21.26 8.87
N LEU A 223 1.03 -21.07 10.10
CA LEU A 223 0.59 -22.18 10.95
C LEU A 223 -0.50 -23.01 10.24
N MET A 224 -1.50 -22.36 9.63
CA MET A 224 -2.55 -23.03 8.88
C MET A 224 -1.98 -23.78 7.67
N VAL A 225 -1.12 -23.16 6.87
CA VAL A 225 -0.48 -23.77 5.70
C VAL A 225 0.37 -24.98 6.10
N ALA A 226 1.19 -24.87 7.13
CA ALA A 226 1.99 -25.97 7.65
C ALA A 226 1.12 -27.11 8.14
N LYS A 227 0.04 -26.81 8.89
CA LYS A 227 -0.89 -27.83 9.42
C LYS A 227 -1.61 -28.62 8.34
N VAL A 228 -2.04 -27.93 7.26
CA VAL A 228 -2.86 -28.54 6.19
C VAL A 228 -1.99 -29.21 5.14
N SER A 229 -0.88 -28.57 4.73
CA SER A 229 -0.09 -29.03 3.57
C SER A 229 1.22 -29.71 3.93
N GLY A 230 1.78 -29.44 5.11
CA GLY A 230 3.12 -29.85 5.50
C GLY A 230 4.25 -29.21 4.68
N ARG A 231 3.94 -28.29 3.78
CA ARG A 231 4.89 -27.70 2.81
C ARG A 231 5.56 -26.46 3.39
N LYS A 232 6.86 -26.57 3.64
CA LYS A 232 7.69 -25.44 4.13
C LYS A 232 7.92 -24.36 3.06
N ASP A 233 7.97 -24.74 1.78
CA ASP A 233 8.19 -23.83 0.64
C ASP A 233 7.02 -22.87 0.38
N TRP A 234 5.87 -23.09 1.02
CA TRP A 234 4.70 -22.21 0.95
C TRP A 234 4.60 -21.20 2.10
N LEU A 235 5.53 -21.29 3.06
CA LEU A 235 5.54 -20.37 4.20
C LEU A 235 6.11 -19.01 3.79
N VAL A 236 5.52 -17.96 4.34
CA VAL A 236 6.04 -16.60 4.27
C VAL A 236 7.25 -16.44 5.20
N ASN A 237 7.14 -17.03 6.40
CA ASN A 237 8.19 -17.07 7.41
C ASN A 237 8.99 -18.37 7.30
N ASP A 238 9.61 -18.64 6.14
CA ASP A 238 10.36 -19.86 5.89
C ASP A 238 11.64 -19.96 6.74
N ASP A 239 12.21 -18.83 7.15
CA ASP A 239 13.29 -18.72 8.13
C ASP A 239 12.91 -19.28 9.52
N ARG A 240 11.64 -19.36 9.83
CA ARG A 240 11.07 -19.93 11.07
C ARG A 240 10.31 -21.24 10.83
N GLY A 241 10.55 -21.90 9.70
CA GLY A 241 9.79 -23.10 9.31
C GLY A 241 9.85 -24.25 10.30
N GLU A 242 10.96 -24.44 11.05
CA GLU A 242 11.06 -25.46 12.11
C GLU A 242 10.27 -25.10 13.36
N GLU A 243 10.23 -23.82 13.70
CA GLU A 243 9.42 -23.33 14.83
C GLU A 243 7.93 -23.49 14.52
N ILE A 244 7.50 -23.09 13.32
CA ILE A 244 6.13 -23.28 12.84
C ILE A 244 5.75 -24.75 12.86
N ALA A 245 6.62 -25.64 12.38
CA ALA A 245 6.37 -27.09 12.37
C ALA A 245 6.13 -27.64 13.79
N ARG A 246 6.95 -27.24 14.76
CA ARG A 246 6.77 -27.64 16.19
C ARG A 246 5.44 -27.13 16.76
N GLN A 247 5.07 -25.89 16.45
CA GLN A 247 3.83 -25.29 16.96
C GLN A 247 2.57 -25.97 16.43
N VAL A 248 2.56 -26.38 15.17
CA VAL A 248 1.39 -27.04 14.58
C VAL A 248 1.19 -28.49 15.03
N GLU A 249 2.23 -29.18 15.53
CA GLU A 249 2.10 -30.57 16.03
C GLU A 249 1.10 -30.66 17.17
N GLY A 250 1.15 -29.76 18.13
CA GLY A 250 0.28 -29.74 19.32
C GLY A 250 -1.01 -28.90 19.16
N THR A 251 -1.20 -28.21 18.04
CA THR A 251 -2.30 -27.25 17.88
C THR A 251 -3.37 -27.76 16.89
N PRO A 252 -4.65 -27.88 17.29
CA PRO A 252 -5.74 -28.21 16.39
C PRO A 252 -5.95 -27.12 15.31
N LEU A 253 -6.43 -27.55 14.12
CA LEU A 253 -6.62 -26.60 12.99
C LEU A 253 -7.68 -25.55 13.27
N ASP A 254 -8.75 -25.91 13.94
CA ASP A 254 -9.84 -25.00 14.34
C ASP A 254 -9.33 -23.84 15.22
N VAL A 255 -8.45 -24.14 16.18
CA VAL A 255 -7.80 -23.15 17.03
C VAL A 255 -6.96 -22.15 16.22
N ILE A 256 -6.18 -22.64 15.24
CA ILE A 256 -5.40 -21.80 14.34
C ILE A 256 -6.33 -20.88 13.51
N LEU A 257 -7.41 -21.45 12.97
CA LEU A 257 -8.38 -20.70 12.17
C LEU A 257 -9.13 -19.67 13.01
N ASP A 258 -9.48 -19.98 14.25
CA ASP A 258 -10.15 -19.02 15.15
C ASP A 258 -9.22 -17.87 15.52
N GLY A 259 -7.94 -18.15 15.77
CA GLY A 259 -6.93 -17.11 15.95
C GLY A 259 -6.81 -16.18 14.73
N LEU A 260 -6.74 -16.76 13.52
CA LEU A 260 -6.68 -15.98 12.27
C LEU A 260 -7.94 -15.13 12.07
N ARG A 261 -9.12 -15.66 12.32
CA ARG A 261 -10.39 -14.93 12.26
C ARG A 261 -10.44 -13.78 13.27
N ALA A 262 -9.97 -14.03 14.50
CA ALA A 262 -9.91 -12.99 15.54
C ALA A 262 -8.99 -11.83 15.14
N ILE A 263 -7.82 -12.11 14.56
CA ILE A 263 -6.89 -11.09 14.04
C ILE A 263 -7.57 -10.25 12.96
N HIS A 264 -8.20 -10.89 11.96
CA HIS A 264 -8.89 -10.17 10.88
C HIS A 264 -10.07 -9.35 11.41
N ALA A 265 -10.84 -9.86 12.37
CA ALA A 265 -11.93 -9.10 13.00
C ALA A 265 -11.43 -7.82 13.68
N VAL A 266 -10.25 -7.86 14.32
CA VAL A 266 -9.63 -6.65 14.89
C VAL A 266 -9.20 -5.68 13.81
N MET A 267 -8.59 -6.14 12.71
CA MET A 267 -8.21 -5.28 11.59
C MET A 267 -9.45 -4.58 10.99
N ASP A 268 -10.54 -5.30 10.80
CA ASP A 268 -11.81 -4.75 10.32
C ASP A 268 -12.43 -3.74 11.29
N ASN A 269 -12.41 -4.03 12.59
CA ASN A 269 -12.91 -3.14 13.62
C ASN A 269 -12.11 -1.82 13.67
N LEU A 270 -10.79 -1.90 13.57
CA LEU A 270 -9.92 -0.71 13.54
C LEU A 270 -10.16 0.15 12.29
N SER A 271 -10.46 -0.46 11.14
CA SER A 271 -10.84 0.26 9.93
C SER A 271 -12.13 1.06 10.08
N ARG A 272 -13.04 0.59 10.96
CA ARG A 272 -14.31 1.23 11.34
C ARG A 272 -14.20 2.13 12.57
N ASN A 273 -12.98 2.53 12.96
CA ASN A 273 -12.69 3.39 14.11
C ASN A 273 -13.12 2.83 15.49
N ALA A 274 -13.13 1.51 15.66
CA ALA A 274 -13.30 0.90 16.97
C ALA A 274 -12.15 1.28 17.92
N ASN A 275 -12.37 1.12 19.23
CA ASN A 275 -11.35 1.38 20.24
C ASN A 275 -10.19 0.38 20.12
N PRO A 276 -8.96 0.83 19.77
CA PRO A 276 -7.84 -0.07 19.54
C PRO A 276 -7.46 -0.91 20.76
N ARG A 277 -7.51 -0.30 21.95
CA ARG A 277 -7.13 -0.98 23.20
C ARG A 277 -8.06 -2.14 23.50
N LEU A 278 -9.35 -1.91 23.51
CA LEU A 278 -10.34 -2.96 23.78
C LEU A 278 -10.27 -4.09 22.72
N SER A 279 -10.06 -3.73 21.44
CA SER A 279 -9.94 -4.70 20.36
C SER A 279 -8.69 -5.59 20.54
N MET A 280 -7.57 -5.02 20.96
CA MET A 280 -6.34 -5.77 21.22
C MET A 280 -6.41 -6.61 22.49
N GLU A 281 -7.00 -6.10 23.58
CA GLU A 281 -7.23 -6.87 24.80
C GLU A 281 -8.12 -8.11 24.53
N ASP A 282 -9.22 -7.95 23.80
CA ASP A 282 -10.09 -9.07 23.38
C ASP A 282 -9.33 -10.09 22.52
N LEU A 283 -8.56 -9.63 21.52
CA LEU A 283 -7.74 -10.50 20.69
C LEU A 283 -6.77 -11.35 21.52
N LEU A 284 -5.97 -10.70 22.38
CA LEU A 284 -4.93 -11.38 23.14
C LEU A 284 -5.51 -12.38 24.15
N LEU A 285 -6.66 -12.06 24.75
CA LEU A 285 -7.37 -12.98 25.66
C LEU A 285 -7.93 -14.17 24.89
N ARG A 286 -8.53 -14.00 23.72
CA ARG A 286 -8.99 -15.09 22.86
C ARG A 286 -7.86 -16.01 22.40
N LEU A 287 -6.73 -15.43 22.00
CA LEU A 287 -5.55 -16.21 21.65
C LEU A 287 -5.07 -17.06 22.84
N ARG A 288 -5.13 -16.55 24.05
CA ARG A 288 -4.78 -17.30 25.25
C ARG A 288 -5.73 -18.49 25.51
N GLU A 289 -7.02 -18.30 25.32
CA GLU A 289 -8.01 -19.39 25.48
C GLU A 289 -7.77 -20.52 24.49
N GLY A 290 -7.43 -20.21 23.24
CA GLY A 290 -7.11 -21.17 22.22
C GLY A 290 -5.74 -21.86 22.40
N PHE A 291 -4.78 -21.18 23.05
CA PHE A 291 -3.40 -21.64 23.19
C PHE A 291 -2.93 -21.62 24.66
N PRO A 292 -3.56 -22.43 25.54
CA PRO A 292 -3.37 -22.34 26.99
C PRO A 292 -1.97 -22.70 27.47
N SER A 293 -1.16 -23.37 26.65
CA SER A 293 0.18 -23.86 27.05
C SER A 293 1.33 -22.93 26.72
N GLY A 294 1.09 -21.73 26.15
CA GLY A 294 2.18 -20.85 25.73
C GLY A 294 3.07 -21.44 24.60
N LEU A 295 2.67 -22.57 24.01
CA LEU A 295 3.45 -23.33 23.02
C LEU A 295 3.70 -22.54 21.72
N LEU A 296 2.96 -21.46 21.51
CA LEU A 296 2.89 -20.80 20.22
C LEU A 296 4.07 -19.91 19.88
N LEU A 297 4.85 -19.42 20.83
CA LEU A 297 5.64 -18.23 20.54
C LEU A 297 6.90 -18.04 21.39
N VAL A 298 7.44 -19.10 21.97
CA VAL A 298 8.73 -19.00 22.68
C VAL A 298 9.84 -19.45 21.72
N PRO A 299 10.73 -18.54 21.28
CA PRO A 299 11.95 -18.95 20.60
C PRO A 299 12.75 -19.89 21.51
N ALA A 300 13.23 -21.00 20.95
CA ALA A 300 14.10 -21.95 21.64
C ALA A 300 15.45 -21.33 21.97
#